data_b17d2c5f3bc14faddb57088af0349b36
#
_entry.id   b17d2c5f3bc14faddb57088af0349b36
#
_cell.length_a   1.000
_cell.length_b   1.000
_cell.length_c   1.000
_cell.angle_alpha   90.00
_cell.angle_beta   90.00
_cell.angle_gamma   90.00
#
_symmetry.space_group_name_H-M   'P 1'
#
loop_
_entity.id
_entity.type
_entity.pdbx_description
1 polymer ?
#
loop_
_entity_poly.entity_id
_entity_poly.type
_entity_poly.pdbx_seq_one_letter_code
_entity_poly.pdbx_strand_id
1 'polypeptide(L)'
;MLQRYNSKNDHIKIHVGGKLLPRDEAKVSVFDSSVQGGDAVWEGLRVYKGRRIMCLDRHLERLQASAHTLAFADIPTKESIRRAIYETLEANGMDDESHIRLTLTRGEKVTSGMDPRLNTKGSCLIVLAEWKPVVYDNSRGIRVITSSQRRNNPQFLDSKIHHNNLLNNILAKIQANVAGVDAAVMLDWQGFVAELHDTNIFMIKDGSVFTPYPDACLHGITRRLVLEICEELALPVYERTVSYTHLTLPTICSV
;
A
#
# COMPACT_ATOMS: atom_id res chain seq x y z
N MET A 1 -16.89 -0.27 3.80
CA MET A 1 -17.67 -0.12 2.54
C MET A 1 -17.00 -0.97 1.48
N LEU A 2 -17.76 -1.74 0.68
CA LEU A 2 -17.16 -2.48 -0.44
C LEU A 2 -16.84 -1.50 -1.57
N GLN A 3 -15.65 -1.56 -2.10
CA GLN A 3 -15.29 -0.85 -3.32
C GLN A 3 -16.16 -1.37 -4.45
N ARG A 4 -16.89 -0.45 -5.10
CA ARG A 4 -17.77 -0.80 -6.22
C ARG A 4 -17.04 -0.61 -7.54
N TYR A 5 -17.36 -1.45 -8.49
CA TYR A 5 -16.91 -1.28 -9.85
C TYR A 5 -17.41 0.06 -10.42
N ASN A 6 -16.55 0.75 -11.16
CA ASN A 6 -16.88 1.98 -11.84
C ASN A 6 -16.74 1.74 -13.36
N SER A 7 -17.83 1.89 -14.10
CA SER A 7 -17.85 1.65 -15.57
C SER A 7 -16.93 2.59 -16.35
N LYS A 8 -16.53 3.73 -15.80
CA LYS A 8 -15.46 4.55 -16.39
C LYS A 8 -14.16 3.77 -16.59
N ASN A 9 -13.97 2.67 -15.85
CA ASN A 9 -12.79 1.82 -15.93
C ASN A 9 -12.88 0.73 -17.01
N ASP A 10 -13.96 0.67 -17.82
CA ASP A 10 -14.12 -0.37 -18.85
C ASP A 10 -13.06 -0.27 -19.95
N HIS A 11 -12.67 0.95 -20.31
CA HIS A 11 -11.80 1.23 -21.45
C HIS A 11 -10.48 1.91 -21.07
N ILE A 12 -10.06 1.76 -19.81
CA ILE A 12 -8.78 2.33 -19.37
C ILE A 12 -7.60 1.65 -20.05
N LYS A 13 -6.55 2.44 -20.26
CA LYS A 13 -5.22 1.95 -20.65
C LYS A 13 -4.35 1.80 -19.44
N ILE A 14 -3.58 0.72 -19.39
CA ILE A 14 -2.70 0.35 -18.28
C ILE A 14 -1.28 0.23 -18.82
N HIS A 15 -0.33 0.82 -18.14
CA HIS A 15 1.07 0.65 -18.47
C HIS A 15 1.57 -0.68 -17.91
N VAL A 16 2.13 -1.53 -18.77
CA VAL A 16 2.75 -2.81 -18.39
C VAL A 16 4.07 -2.96 -19.17
N GLY A 17 5.18 -3.01 -18.47
CA GLY A 17 6.49 -3.29 -19.07
C GLY A 17 6.87 -2.35 -20.21
N GLY A 18 6.61 -1.04 -20.09
CA GLY A 18 6.95 -0.04 -21.10
C GLY A 18 5.89 0.18 -22.19
N LYS A 19 4.72 -0.47 -22.10
CA LYS A 19 3.63 -0.35 -23.09
C LYS A 19 2.33 0.08 -22.42
N LEU A 20 1.59 0.98 -23.07
CA LEU A 20 0.19 1.29 -22.73
C LEU A 20 -0.72 0.31 -23.47
N LEU A 21 -1.38 -0.55 -22.71
CA LEU A 21 -2.25 -1.61 -23.23
C LEU A 21 -3.71 -1.36 -22.82
N PRO A 22 -4.69 -1.73 -23.66
CA PRO A 22 -6.08 -1.80 -23.26
C PRO A 22 -6.26 -2.72 -22.03
N ARG A 23 -7.26 -2.46 -21.20
CA ARG A 23 -7.54 -3.21 -19.97
C ARG A 23 -7.49 -4.73 -20.16
N ASP A 24 -8.12 -5.25 -21.20
CA ASP A 24 -8.24 -6.69 -21.43
C ASP A 24 -6.94 -7.33 -21.93
N GLU A 25 -6.02 -6.53 -22.44
CA GLU A 25 -4.70 -6.96 -22.92
C GLU A 25 -3.59 -6.74 -21.87
N ALA A 26 -3.85 -5.95 -20.83
CA ALA A 26 -2.91 -5.63 -19.76
C ALA A 26 -2.69 -6.84 -18.84
N LYS A 27 -1.77 -7.71 -19.21
CA LYS A 27 -1.49 -8.99 -18.56
C LYS A 27 0.00 -9.11 -18.26
N VAL A 28 0.32 -9.87 -17.23
CA VAL A 28 1.70 -10.33 -16.94
C VAL A 28 1.81 -11.82 -17.22
N SER A 29 3.01 -12.25 -17.53
CA SER A 29 3.32 -13.66 -17.80
C SER A 29 3.09 -14.53 -16.57
N VAL A 30 2.69 -15.78 -16.76
CA VAL A 30 2.65 -16.79 -15.69
C VAL A 30 4.06 -17.11 -15.14
N PHE A 31 5.12 -16.73 -15.86
CA PHE A 31 6.50 -16.80 -15.41
C PHE A 31 6.96 -15.55 -14.64
N ASP A 32 6.12 -14.52 -14.51
CA ASP A 32 6.46 -13.36 -13.70
C ASP A 32 6.57 -13.75 -12.22
N SER A 33 7.59 -13.23 -11.56
CA SER A 33 7.88 -13.51 -10.15
C SER A 33 6.76 -13.13 -9.21
N SER A 34 5.98 -12.10 -9.56
CA SER A 34 4.81 -11.68 -8.76
C SER A 34 3.70 -12.72 -8.79
N VAL A 35 3.52 -13.43 -9.92
CA VAL A 35 2.53 -14.52 -10.06
C VAL A 35 3.00 -15.77 -9.32
N GLN A 36 4.28 -16.11 -9.43
CA GLN A 36 4.82 -17.35 -8.87
C GLN A 36 5.12 -17.28 -7.37
N GLY A 37 5.42 -16.10 -6.82
CA GLY A 37 5.88 -15.99 -5.43
C GLY A 37 5.52 -14.68 -4.74
N GLY A 38 4.75 -13.78 -5.36
CA GLY A 38 4.47 -12.47 -4.80
C GLY A 38 5.70 -11.55 -4.74
N ASP A 39 6.76 -11.88 -5.51
CA ASP A 39 8.04 -11.15 -5.52
C ASP A 39 7.91 -9.88 -6.35
N ALA A 40 7.36 -8.88 -5.72
CA ALA A 40 7.11 -7.54 -6.26
C ALA A 40 6.99 -6.54 -5.11
N VAL A 41 7.14 -5.26 -5.43
CA VAL A 41 6.90 -4.11 -4.54
C VAL A 41 5.88 -3.18 -5.17
N TRP A 42 5.19 -2.39 -4.33
CA TRP A 42 4.11 -1.55 -4.84
C TRP A 42 3.91 -0.26 -4.04
N GLU A 43 3.18 0.68 -4.65
CA GLU A 43 2.69 1.90 -4.01
C GLU A 43 1.23 2.16 -4.39
N GLY A 44 0.48 2.72 -3.43
CA GLY A 44 -0.85 3.25 -3.65
C GLY A 44 -0.79 4.77 -3.69
N LEU A 45 -1.22 5.39 -4.81
CA LEU A 45 -1.12 6.81 -5.02
C LEU A 45 -2.52 7.38 -5.26
N ARG A 46 -2.84 8.50 -4.60
CA ARG A 46 -4.09 9.22 -4.85
C ARG A 46 -3.83 10.39 -5.79
N VAL A 47 -4.68 10.52 -6.82
CA VAL A 47 -4.66 11.62 -7.77
C VAL A 47 -5.72 12.64 -7.37
N TYR A 48 -5.33 13.89 -7.25
CA TYR A 48 -6.15 15.04 -6.96
C TYR A 48 -6.20 15.99 -8.15
N LYS A 49 -7.18 16.90 -8.15
CA LYS A 49 -7.43 17.87 -9.21
C LYS A 49 -6.13 18.51 -9.75
N GLY A 50 -6.01 18.53 -11.07
CA GLY A 50 -4.81 18.97 -11.79
C GLY A 50 -3.71 17.90 -11.82
N ARG A 51 -4.08 16.62 -11.75
CA ARG A 51 -3.15 15.47 -11.74
C ARG A 51 -2.10 15.53 -10.62
N ARG A 52 -2.41 16.21 -9.53
CA ARG A 52 -1.50 16.29 -8.38
C ARG A 52 -1.51 14.97 -7.62
N ILE A 53 -0.34 14.43 -7.38
CA ILE A 53 -0.15 13.22 -6.56
C ILE A 53 0.56 13.63 -5.28
N MET A 54 -0.11 13.41 -4.15
CA MET A 54 0.44 13.76 -2.84
C MET A 54 1.73 12.97 -2.57
N CYS A 55 2.80 13.67 -2.21
CA CYS A 55 4.08 13.08 -1.83
C CYS A 55 4.67 12.09 -2.85
N LEU A 56 4.46 12.30 -4.15
CA LEU A 56 4.91 11.39 -5.19
C LEU A 56 6.39 11.00 -5.02
N ASP A 57 7.28 11.94 -4.74
CA ASP A 57 8.71 11.68 -4.57
C ASP A 57 8.98 10.70 -3.42
N ARG A 58 8.32 10.88 -2.28
CA ARG A 58 8.43 9.97 -1.11
C ARG A 58 7.92 8.56 -1.45
N HIS A 59 6.86 8.45 -2.25
CA HIS A 59 6.36 7.15 -2.73
C HIS A 59 7.37 6.47 -3.65
N LEU A 60 7.95 7.19 -4.60
CA LEU A 60 8.96 6.65 -5.51
C LEU A 60 10.23 6.24 -4.77
N GLU A 61 10.66 7.01 -3.76
CA GLU A 61 11.78 6.66 -2.88
C GLU A 61 11.50 5.35 -2.14
N ARG A 62 10.31 5.20 -1.57
CA ARG A 62 9.96 3.98 -0.83
C ARG A 62 9.83 2.77 -1.75
N LEU A 63 9.27 2.93 -2.96
CA LEU A 63 9.24 1.88 -3.97
C LEU A 63 10.65 1.38 -4.29
N GLN A 64 11.58 2.31 -4.58
CA GLN A 64 12.97 1.96 -4.88
C GLN A 64 13.69 1.35 -3.67
N ALA A 65 13.51 1.89 -2.47
CA ALA A 65 14.08 1.33 -1.24
C ALA A 65 13.59 -0.10 -0.99
N SER A 66 12.29 -0.36 -1.20
CA SER A 66 11.71 -1.71 -1.09
C SER A 66 12.31 -2.66 -2.14
N ALA A 67 12.46 -2.23 -3.39
CA ALA A 67 13.07 -3.03 -4.45
C ALA A 67 14.56 -3.30 -4.18
N HIS A 68 15.31 -2.32 -3.67
CA HIS A 68 16.70 -2.50 -3.26
C HIS A 68 16.83 -3.51 -2.10
N THR A 69 15.95 -3.43 -1.11
CA THR A 69 15.95 -4.37 0.03
C THR A 69 15.71 -5.81 -0.44
N LEU A 70 14.90 -6.00 -1.49
CA LEU A 70 14.69 -7.30 -2.12
C LEU A 70 15.76 -7.63 -3.18
N ALA A 71 16.82 -6.83 -3.29
CA ALA A 71 17.93 -7.01 -4.22
C ALA A 71 17.46 -7.14 -5.69
N PHE A 72 16.57 -6.28 -6.15
CA PHE A 72 16.24 -6.19 -7.58
C PHE A 72 17.46 -5.69 -8.35
N ALA A 73 17.82 -6.39 -9.42
CA ALA A 73 18.98 -6.05 -10.24
C ALA A 73 18.72 -4.86 -11.19
N ASP A 74 17.46 -4.66 -11.59
CA ASP A 74 17.05 -3.65 -12.55
C ASP A 74 15.88 -2.84 -11.95
N ILE A 75 16.19 -1.63 -11.47
CA ILE A 75 15.20 -0.73 -10.84
C ILE A 75 15.08 0.52 -11.72
N PRO A 76 13.88 0.81 -12.27
CA PRO A 76 13.68 1.99 -13.09
C PRO A 76 14.00 3.29 -12.32
N THR A 77 14.48 4.33 -13.02
CA THR A 77 14.71 5.64 -12.42
C THR A 77 13.40 6.28 -12.00
N LYS A 78 13.43 7.18 -11.01
CA LYS A 78 12.23 7.94 -10.58
C LYS A 78 11.61 8.68 -11.76
N GLU A 79 12.42 9.24 -12.66
CA GLU A 79 11.99 9.99 -13.84
C GLU A 79 11.25 9.08 -14.83
N SER A 80 11.74 7.86 -15.05
CA SER A 80 11.05 6.90 -15.94
C SER A 80 9.72 6.43 -15.34
N ILE A 81 9.68 6.19 -14.02
CA ILE A 81 8.44 5.81 -13.32
C ILE A 81 7.44 6.98 -13.36
N ARG A 82 7.90 8.19 -13.07
CA ARG A 82 7.07 9.42 -13.11
C ARG A 82 6.47 9.60 -14.50
N ARG A 83 7.27 9.47 -15.55
CA ARG A 83 6.78 9.56 -16.94
C ARG A 83 5.70 8.53 -17.21
N ALA A 84 5.91 7.26 -16.88
CA ALA A 84 4.91 6.21 -17.06
C ALA A 84 3.59 6.49 -16.31
N ILE A 85 3.67 7.07 -15.11
CA ILE A 85 2.48 7.49 -14.33
C ILE A 85 1.71 8.56 -15.10
N TYR A 86 2.35 9.66 -15.51
CA TYR A 86 1.66 10.76 -16.16
C TYR A 86 1.17 10.40 -17.56
N GLU A 87 1.90 9.62 -18.33
CA GLU A 87 1.45 9.06 -19.63
C GLU A 87 0.19 8.20 -19.45
N THR A 88 0.12 7.39 -18.37
CA THR A 88 -1.06 6.58 -18.07
C THR A 88 -2.27 7.44 -17.70
N LEU A 89 -2.07 8.46 -16.86
CA LEU A 89 -3.14 9.40 -16.48
C LEU A 89 -3.66 10.18 -17.70
N GLU A 90 -2.76 10.66 -18.55
CA GLU A 90 -3.11 11.40 -19.76
C GLU A 90 -3.88 10.54 -20.75
N ALA A 91 -3.40 9.33 -21.03
CA ALA A 91 -4.04 8.38 -21.95
C ALA A 91 -5.45 7.97 -21.52
N ASN A 92 -5.80 8.15 -20.23
CA ASN A 92 -7.12 7.88 -19.67
C ASN A 92 -7.94 9.15 -19.37
N GLY A 93 -7.39 10.36 -19.62
CA GLY A 93 -8.05 11.63 -19.28
C GLY A 93 -8.30 11.80 -17.78
N MET A 94 -7.48 11.18 -16.94
CA MET A 94 -7.62 11.23 -15.49
C MET A 94 -6.95 12.48 -14.94
N ASP A 95 -7.77 13.38 -14.37
CA ASP A 95 -7.31 14.66 -13.80
C ASP A 95 -7.53 14.74 -12.28
N ASP A 96 -8.47 13.94 -11.74
CA ASP A 96 -8.88 13.90 -10.33
C ASP A 96 -9.51 12.55 -9.99
N GLU A 97 -9.88 12.33 -8.73
CA GLU A 97 -10.66 11.20 -8.22
C GLU A 97 -10.17 9.82 -8.67
N SER A 98 -8.88 9.71 -8.96
CA SER A 98 -8.28 8.48 -9.42
C SER A 98 -7.31 7.92 -8.38
N HIS A 99 -7.11 6.62 -8.43
CA HIS A 99 -6.14 5.90 -7.61
C HIS A 99 -5.22 5.09 -8.51
N ILE A 100 -3.93 5.13 -8.22
CA ILE A 100 -2.92 4.37 -8.95
C ILE A 100 -2.42 3.24 -8.05
N ARG A 101 -2.49 2.02 -8.54
CA ARG A 101 -1.70 0.90 -8.05
C ARG A 101 -0.44 0.84 -8.90
N LEU A 102 0.66 1.33 -8.35
CA LEU A 102 1.98 1.28 -8.97
C LEU A 102 2.68 0.01 -8.48
N THR A 103 3.04 -0.90 -9.36
CA THR A 103 3.69 -2.16 -9.00
C THR A 103 4.97 -2.33 -9.80
N LEU A 104 6.04 -2.75 -9.15
CA LEU A 104 7.28 -3.16 -9.78
C LEU A 104 7.52 -4.64 -9.43
N THR A 105 7.41 -5.51 -10.43
CA THR A 105 7.76 -6.93 -10.26
C THR A 105 9.23 -7.14 -10.57
N ARG A 106 9.83 -8.21 -10.04
CA ARG A 106 11.19 -8.60 -10.45
C ARG A 106 11.25 -9.00 -11.93
N GLY A 107 10.11 -9.25 -12.58
CA GLY A 107 9.97 -9.62 -13.98
C GLY A 107 9.87 -11.13 -14.21
N GLU A 108 9.97 -11.49 -15.48
CA GLU A 108 9.80 -12.88 -15.90
C GLU A 108 11.05 -13.73 -15.63
N LYS A 109 10.80 -14.97 -15.23
CA LYS A 109 11.81 -16.02 -15.10
C LYS A 109 11.91 -16.82 -16.40
N VAL A 110 13.10 -17.33 -16.67
CA VAL A 110 13.33 -18.25 -17.82
C VAL A 110 12.71 -19.62 -17.59
N THR A 111 12.50 -20.00 -16.32
CA THR A 111 11.79 -21.21 -15.88
C THR A 111 11.24 -20.99 -14.48
N SER A 112 10.27 -21.81 -14.04
CA SER A 112 9.74 -21.74 -12.68
C SER A 112 10.82 -22.08 -11.64
N GLY A 113 10.75 -21.43 -10.47
CA GLY A 113 11.68 -21.64 -9.36
C GLY A 113 11.75 -20.42 -8.44
N MET A 114 12.38 -20.57 -7.28
CA MET A 114 12.51 -19.51 -6.28
C MET A 114 13.82 -18.71 -6.38
N ASP A 115 14.73 -19.08 -7.28
CA ASP A 115 16.01 -18.39 -7.42
C ASP A 115 15.83 -17.08 -8.23
N PRO A 116 16.15 -15.90 -7.65
CA PRO A 116 16.04 -14.62 -8.36
C PRO A 116 16.94 -14.50 -9.59
N ARG A 117 18.01 -15.30 -9.69
CA ARG A 117 18.90 -15.34 -10.86
C ARG A 117 18.21 -15.85 -12.12
N LEU A 118 17.05 -16.49 -11.98
CA LEU A 118 16.21 -16.91 -13.11
C LEU A 118 15.53 -15.73 -13.82
N ASN A 119 15.47 -14.55 -13.17
CA ASN A 119 14.90 -13.33 -13.73
C ASN A 119 15.92 -12.62 -14.63
N THR A 120 15.91 -12.92 -15.90
CA THR A 120 16.91 -12.39 -16.87
C THR A 120 16.36 -11.37 -17.84
N LYS A 121 15.04 -11.06 -17.75
CA LYS A 121 14.36 -10.14 -18.67
C LYS A 121 14.16 -8.73 -18.13
N GLY A 122 14.72 -8.44 -16.96
CA GLY A 122 14.53 -7.17 -16.27
C GLY A 122 13.20 -7.07 -15.51
N SER A 123 13.06 -6.02 -14.69
CA SER A 123 11.84 -5.75 -13.91
C SER A 123 10.69 -5.29 -14.80
N CYS A 124 9.46 -5.54 -14.33
CA CYS A 124 8.25 -5.08 -15.02
C CYS A 124 7.52 -4.01 -14.19
N LEU A 125 7.48 -2.79 -14.71
CA LEU A 125 6.71 -1.70 -14.13
C LEU A 125 5.26 -1.77 -14.60
N ILE A 126 4.31 -1.75 -13.66
CA ILE A 126 2.87 -1.72 -13.92
C ILE A 126 2.29 -0.46 -13.30
N VAL A 127 1.58 0.35 -14.11
CA VAL A 127 0.81 1.50 -13.63
C VAL A 127 -0.66 1.27 -13.95
N LEU A 128 -1.40 0.83 -12.94
CA LEU A 128 -2.86 0.69 -13.01
C LEU A 128 -3.51 1.91 -12.38
N ALA A 129 -4.03 2.81 -13.20
CA ALA A 129 -4.82 3.96 -12.76
C ALA A 129 -6.32 3.66 -12.94
N GLU A 130 -7.11 3.90 -11.91
CA GLU A 130 -8.57 3.65 -11.91
C GLU A 130 -9.33 4.86 -11.36
N TRP A 131 -10.49 5.15 -11.93
CA TRP A 131 -11.49 6.00 -11.29
C TRP A 131 -12.00 5.29 -10.04
N LYS A 132 -11.60 5.76 -8.87
CA LYS A 132 -11.85 5.06 -7.61
C LYS A 132 -12.04 6.06 -6.48
N PRO A 133 -13.20 6.03 -5.79
CA PRO A 133 -13.43 6.90 -4.63
C PRO A 133 -12.55 6.46 -3.45
N VAL A 134 -12.57 7.25 -2.38
CA VAL A 134 -12.00 6.86 -1.08
C VAL A 134 -12.68 5.58 -0.57
N VAL A 135 -11.92 4.74 0.13
CA VAL A 135 -12.39 3.41 0.57
C VAL A 135 -13.45 3.53 1.66
N TYR A 136 -13.25 4.46 2.59
CA TYR A 136 -14.10 4.65 3.76
C TYR A 136 -14.81 6.00 3.71
N ASP A 137 -16.01 6.06 4.29
CA ASP A 137 -16.75 7.28 4.48
C ASP A 137 -16.15 8.05 5.67
N ASN A 138 -15.45 9.13 5.37
CA ASN A 138 -14.78 9.94 6.40
C ASN A 138 -15.74 10.83 7.21
N SER A 139 -17.05 10.89 6.85
CA SER A 139 -18.07 11.62 7.62
C SER A 139 -18.55 10.86 8.86
N ARG A 140 -18.27 9.57 8.93
CA ARG A 140 -18.62 8.67 10.03
C ARG A 140 -17.48 7.70 10.29
N GLY A 141 -17.41 7.15 11.48
CA GLY A 141 -16.44 6.13 11.83
C GLY A 141 -16.67 4.80 11.11
N ILE A 142 -15.71 3.90 11.23
CA ILE A 142 -15.79 2.52 10.76
C ILE A 142 -15.82 1.55 11.94
N ARG A 143 -16.38 0.36 11.72
CA ARG A 143 -16.38 -0.71 12.70
C ARG A 143 -15.17 -1.62 12.46
N VAL A 144 -14.48 -1.98 13.51
CA VAL A 144 -13.29 -2.83 13.44
C VAL A 144 -13.38 -4.00 14.42
N ILE A 145 -12.66 -5.08 14.12
CA ILE A 145 -12.36 -6.16 15.07
C ILE A 145 -10.86 -6.24 15.28
N THR A 146 -10.42 -6.88 16.35
CA THR A 146 -9.03 -7.31 16.47
C THR A 146 -8.90 -8.69 15.83
N SER A 147 -8.03 -8.78 14.82
CA SER A 147 -7.74 -10.03 14.14
C SER A 147 -6.91 -10.97 15.02
N SER A 148 -7.14 -12.27 14.90
CA SER A 148 -6.22 -13.29 15.43
C SER A 148 -4.93 -13.40 14.60
N GLN A 149 -4.97 -12.91 13.34
CA GLN A 149 -3.81 -12.86 12.47
C GLN A 149 -2.86 -11.75 12.92
N ARG A 150 -1.65 -12.12 13.32
CA ARG A 150 -0.60 -11.17 13.72
C ARG A 150 0.11 -10.59 12.49
N ARG A 151 0.65 -9.37 12.64
CA ARG A 151 1.60 -8.84 11.67
C ARG A 151 2.89 -9.67 11.69
N ASN A 152 3.52 -9.77 10.54
CA ASN A 152 4.79 -10.48 10.43
C ASN A 152 5.84 -9.85 11.34
N ASN A 153 6.59 -10.71 12.03
CA ASN A 153 7.81 -10.29 12.70
C ASN A 153 8.84 -9.88 11.63
N PRO A 154 9.60 -8.78 11.83
CA PRO A 154 10.65 -8.35 10.90
C PRO A 154 11.68 -9.44 10.54
N GLN A 155 11.89 -10.41 11.44
CA GLN A 155 12.78 -11.55 11.19
C GLN A 155 12.22 -12.57 10.17
N PHE A 156 10.92 -12.55 9.89
CA PHE A 156 10.29 -13.49 8.95
C PHE A 156 10.06 -12.83 7.59
N LEU A 157 9.27 -11.76 7.56
CA LEU A 157 9.03 -10.93 6.40
C LEU A 157 8.76 -9.50 6.88
N ASP A 158 9.74 -8.63 6.69
CA ASP A 158 9.70 -7.28 7.25
C ASP A 158 8.58 -6.43 6.61
N SER A 159 7.63 -6.02 7.43
CA SER A 159 6.49 -5.18 7.02
C SER A 159 6.89 -3.77 6.56
N LYS A 160 8.14 -3.35 6.81
CA LYS A 160 8.70 -2.09 6.28
C LYS A 160 8.96 -2.14 4.78
N ILE A 161 9.15 -3.34 4.21
CA ILE A 161 9.20 -3.54 2.77
C ILE A 161 7.77 -3.47 2.23
N HIS A 162 7.48 -2.56 1.32
CA HIS A 162 6.15 -2.46 0.74
C HIS A 162 5.96 -3.50 -0.38
N HIS A 163 6.04 -4.78 0.01
CA HIS A 163 6.01 -5.94 -0.88
C HIS A 163 4.59 -6.35 -1.27
N ASN A 164 4.48 -7.14 -2.32
CA ASN A 164 3.22 -7.63 -2.87
C ASN A 164 2.68 -8.89 -2.17
N ASN A 165 3.42 -9.46 -1.24
CA ASN A 165 3.01 -10.64 -0.47
C ASN A 165 2.05 -10.23 0.67
N LEU A 166 0.79 -9.98 0.32
CA LEU A 166 -0.22 -9.41 1.21
C LEU A 166 -1.15 -10.45 1.87
N LEU A 167 -0.84 -11.74 1.79
CA LEU A 167 -1.69 -12.79 2.38
C LEU A 167 -1.94 -12.55 3.87
N ASN A 168 -0.92 -12.11 4.62
CA ASN A 168 -1.07 -11.77 6.03
C ASN A 168 -2.19 -10.73 6.27
N ASN A 169 -2.24 -9.68 5.46
CA ASN A 169 -3.24 -8.62 5.51
C ASN A 169 -4.62 -9.12 5.02
N ILE A 170 -4.64 -9.91 3.95
CA ILE A 170 -5.87 -10.48 3.37
C ILE A 170 -6.56 -11.40 4.38
N LEU A 171 -5.81 -12.24 5.10
CA LEU A 171 -6.36 -13.13 6.13
C LEU A 171 -7.04 -12.33 7.25
N ALA A 172 -6.44 -11.22 7.69
CA ALA A 172 -7.06 -10.33 8.66
C ALA A 172 -8.35 -9.68 8.09
N LYS A 173 -8.34 -9.26 6.83
CA LYS A 173 -9.53 -8.71 6.16
C LYS A 173 -10.65 -9.74 6.02
N ILE A 174 -10.33 -10.99 5.75
CA ILE A 174 -11.33 -12.09 5.71
C ILE A 174 -12.05 -12.20 7.06
N GLN A 175 -11.33 -12.11 8.18
CA GLN A 175 -11.94 -12.15 9.51
C GLN A 175 -12.90 -10.96 9.72
N ALA A 176 -12.51 -9.74 9.30
CA ALA A 176 -13.38 -8.58 9.34
C ALA A 176 -14.65 -8.78 8.51
N ASN A 177 -14.51 -9.35 7.31
CA ASN A 177 -15.65 -9.63 6.43
C ASN A 177 -16.62 -10.65 7.06
N VAL A 178 -16.09 -11.71 7.65
CA VAL A 178 -16.91 -12.74 8.36
C VAL A 178 -17.66 -12.11 9.55
N ALA A 179 -17.01 -11.20 10.28
CA ALA A 179 -17.63 -10.47 11.38
C ALA A 179 -18.58 -9.34 10.93
N GLY A 180 -18.72 -9.09 9.64
CA GLY A 180 -19.58 -8.03 9.09
C GLY A 180 -19.12 -6.60 9.46
N VAL A 181 -17.81 -6.40 9.64
CA VAL A 181 -17.20 -5.09 9.96
C VAL A 181 -16.28 -4.61 8.86
N ASP A 182 -15.86 -3.32 8.94
CA ASP A 182 -15.16 -2.65 7.86
C ASP A 182 -13.68 -3.00 7.77
N ALA A 183 -13.00 -3.15 8.93
CA ALA A 183 -11.56 -3.38 8.98
C ALA A 183 -11.14 -4.28 10.16
N ALA A 184 -9.87 -4.69 10.15
CA ALA A 184 -9.29 -5.49 11.22
C ALA A 184 -8.02 -4.82 11.77
N VAL A 185 -7.97 -4.65 13.09
CA VAL A 185 -6.77 -4.28 13.83
C VAL A 185 -5.86 -5.51 13.90
N MET A 186 -4.62 -5.37 13.51
CA MET A 186 -3.59 -6.40 13.61
C MET A 186 -2.64 -6.05 14.75
N LEU A 187 -2.33 -7.03 15.56
CA LEU A 187 -1.33 -6.90 16.61
C LEU A 187 0.02 -7.44 16.11
N ASP A 188 1.10 -6.99 16.70
CA ASP A 188 2.43 -7.53 16.48
C ASP A 188 2.59 -8.92 17.14
N TRP A 189 3.78 -9.51 17.03
CA TRP A 189 4.09 -10.81 17.62
C TRP A 189 4.09 -10.82 19.16
N GLN A 190 4.22 -9.64 19.80
CA GLN A 190 4.19 -9.47 21.26
C GLN A 190 2.77 -9.21 21.78
N GLY A 191 1.81 -8.95 20.89
CA GLY A 191 0.41 -8.66 21.25
C GLY A 191 0.08 -7.19 21.38
N PHE A 192 0.98 -6.30 20.98
CA PHE A 192 0.70 -4.87 20.91
C PHE A 192 0.09 -4.49 19.57
N VAL A 193 -0.63 -3.39 19.54
CA VAL A 193 -1.22 -2.86 18.32
C VAL A 193 -0.12 -2.48 17.34
N ALA A 194 -0.23 -2.96 16.09
CA ALA A 194 0.67 -2.62 15.01
C ALA A 194 0.03 -1.63 14.03
N GLU A 195 -1.02 -2.06 13.33
CA GLU A 195 -1.74 -1.26 12.33
C GLU A 195 -3.10 -1.91 12.02
N LEU A 196 -3.90 -1.35 11.11
CA LEU A 196 -5.00 -2.06 10.49
C LEU A 196 -4.49 -2.99 9.36
N HIS A 197 -5.38 -3.77 8.77
CA HIS A 197 -4.99 -4.68 7.68
C HIS A 197 -4.48 -3.95 6.42
N ASP A 198 -4.76 -2.64 6.28
CA ASP A 198 -4.44 -1.84 5.08
C ASP A 198 -3.97 -0.40 5.39
N THR A 199 -4.00 0.04 6.64
CA THR A 199 -3.66 1.42 7.04
C THR A 199 -2.96 1.47 8.40
N ASN A 200 -2.13 2.49 8.62
CA ASN A 200 -1.60 2.78 9.94
C ASN A 200 -2.71 3.29 10.88
N ILE A 201 -2.44 3.35 12.17
CA ILE A 201 -3.41 3.74 13.19
C ILE A 201 -2.83 4.83 14.11
N PHE A 202 -3.68 5.78 14.46
CA PHE A 202 -3.43 6.77 15.49
C PHE A 202 -4.53 6.72 16.54
N MET A 203 -4.17 6.98 17.77
CA MET A 203 -5.08 7.13 18.89
C MET A 203 -4.95 8.57 19.42
N ILE A 204 -6.09 9.23 19.66
CA ILE A 204 -6.12 10.54 20.31
C ILE A 204 -6.66 10.35 21.70
N LYS A 205 -5.92 10.81 22.71
CA LYS A 205 -6.31 10.75 24.12
C LYS A 205 -5.75 11.94 24.87
N ASP A 206 -6.61 12.61 25.64
CA ASP A 206 -6.24 13.72 26.52
C ASP A 206 -5.42 14.80 25.80
N GLY A 207 -5.82 15.17 24.57
CA GLY A 207 -5.15 16.17 23.75
C GLY A 207 -3.82 15.75 23.15
N SER A 208 -3.42 14.48 23.30
CA SER A 208 -2.19 13.92 22.75
C SER A 208 -2.48 12.89 21.68
N VAL A 209 -1.58 12.79 20.70
CA VAL A 209 -1.64 11.83 19.59
C VAL A 209 -0.64 10.70 19.84
N PHE A 210 -1.08 9.47 19.67
CA PHE A 210 -0.27 8.27 19.85
C PHE A 210 -0.32 7.39 18.62
N THR A 211 0.80 6.82 18.23
CA THR A 211 0.87 5.80 17.18
C THR A 211 1.86 4.70 17.58
N PRO A 212 1.63 3.44 17.18
CA PRO A 212 2.57 2.37 17.45
C PRO A 212 3.97 2.64 16.89
N TYR A 213 5.00 2.11 17.56
CA TYR A 213 6.32 2.02 16.95
C TYR A 213 6.24 1.25 15.64
N PRO A 214 6.93 1.71 14.58
CA PRO A 214 6.81 1.11 13.26
C PRO A 214 7.69 -0.15 13.08
N ASP A 215 7.74 -1.02 14.11
CA ASP A 215 8.55 -2.25 14.07
C ASP A 215 7.85 -3.36 13.27
N ALA A 216 6.53 -3.46 13.39
CA ALA A 216 5.71 -4.47 12.73
C ALA A 216 4.69 -3.88 11.75
N CYS A 217 4.87 -2.65 11.31
CA CYS A 217 3.98 -2.00 10.37
C CYS A 217 4.75 -1.26 9.27
N LEU A 218 4.05 -0.91 8.20
CA LEU A 218 4.63 -0.09 7.16
C LEU A 218 4.95 1.31 7.69
N HIS A 219 6.11 1.85 7.31
CA HIS A 219 6.44 3.26 7.48
C HIS A 219 5.57 4.10 6.51
N GLY A 220 4.29 4.30 6.87
CA GLY A 220 3.32 4.97 6.02
C GLY A 220 3.72 6.41 5.73
N ILE A 221 3.55 6.84 4.47
CA ILE A 221 3.82 8.23 4.06
C ILE A 221 2.82 9.16 4.71
N THR A 222 1.53 8.77 4.73
CA THR A 222 0.50 9.53 5.45
C THR A 222 0.77 9.54 6.96
N ARG A 223 1.25 8.40 7.54
CA ARG A 223 1.67 8.37 8.94
C ARG A 223 2.74 9.42 9.24
N ARG A 224 3.75 9.50 8.40
CA ARG A 224 4.82 10.49 8.54
C ARG A 224 4.30 11.93 8.42
N LEU A 225 3.40 12.20 7.46
CA LEU A 225 2.77 13.51 7.33
C LEU A 225 1.98 13.91 8.58
N VAL A 226 1.24 12.97 9.19
CA VAL A 226 0.50 13.26 10.43
C VAL A 226 1.47 13.62 11.55
N LEU A 227 2.60 12.92 11.69
CA LEU A 227 3.64 13.27 12.68
C LEU A 227 4.21 14.66 12.41
N GLU A 228 4.59 14.96 11.18
CA GLU A 228 5.10 16.29 10.77
C GLU A 228 4.08 17.41 11.05
N ILE A 229 2.80 17.20 10.76
CA ILE A 229 1.72 18.16 11.05
C ILE A 229 1.54 18.35 12.58
N CYS A 230 1.62 17.28 13.36
CA CYS A 230 1.57 17.40 14.81
C CYS A 230 2.73 18.25 15.36
N GLU A 231 3.93 18.06 14.84
CA GLU A 231 5.11 18.86 15.20
C GLU A 231 4.90 20.34 14.81
N GLU A 232 4.46 20.62 13.58
CA GLU A 232 4.19 22.00 13.10
C GLU A 232 3.12 22.71 13.92
N LEU A 233 2.11 21.98 14.38
CA LEU A 233 1.02 22.52 15.21
C LEU A 233 1.32 22.49 16.71
N ALA A 234 2.53 22.08 17.12
CA ALA A 234 2.92 21.87 18.51
C ALA A 234 1.96 20.96 19.30
N LEU A 235 1.35 19.97 18.63
CA LEU A 235 0.51 18.96 19.28
C LEU A 235 1.40 17.87 19.88
N PRO A 236 1.16 17.47 21.15
CA PRO A 236 1.90 16.35 21.72
C PRO A 236 1.67 15.08 20.93
N VAL A 237 2.74 14.52 20.35
CA VAL A 237 2.69 13.30 19.56
C VAL A 237 3.74 12.31 20.04
N TYR A 238 3.35 11.04 20.14
CA TYR A 238 4.20 9.99 20.70
C TYR A 238 4.15 8.73 19.85
N GLU A 239 5.31 8.28 19.43
CA GLU A 239 5.51 6.92 18.93
C GLU A 239 5.79 6.02 20.13
N ARG A 240 4.92 5.06 20.40
CA ARG A 240 5.07 4.19 21.56
C ARG A 240 4.30 2.89 21.42
N THR A 241 4.61 1.92 22.25
CA THR A 241 3.82 0.70 22.38
C THR A 241 2.39 1.03 22.80
N VAL A 242 1.42 0.56 22.02
CA VAL A 242 -0.02 0.71 22.27
C VAL A 242 -0.60 -0.67 22.56
N SER A 243 -1.08 -0.87 23.80
CA SER A 243 -1.79 -2.11 24.12
C SER A 243 -3.23 -2.05 23.64
N TYR A 244 -3.83 -3.23 23.41
CA TYR A 244 -5.25 -3.33 23.03
C TYR A 244 -6.18 -2.62 24.01
N THR A 245 -5.89 -2.66 25.30
CA THR A 245 -6.69 -1.98 26.33
C THR A 245 -6.69 -0.46 26.19
N HIS A 246 -5.69 0.12 25.56
CA HIS A 246 -5.68 1.57 25.27
C HIS A 246 -6.66 1.95 24.16
N LEU A 247 -7.02 1.02 23.26
CA LEU A 247 -7.95 1.26 22.14
C LEU A 247 -9.42 1.20 22.55
N THR A 248 -9.75 0.66 23.72
CA THR A 248 -11.15 0.46 24.15
C THR A 248 -11.79 1.71 24.73
N LEU A 249 -11.08 2.79 24.75
CA LEU A 249 -11.54 4.05 25.37
C LEU A 249 -11.31 5.20 24.42
N PRO A 250 -11.12 5.91 23.76
CA PRO A 250 -11.54 7.10 23.02
C PRO A 250 -11.37 7.00 21.49
N THR A 251 -11.37 8.15 20.84
CA THR A 251 -11.39 8.34 19.40
C THR A 251 -10.14 7.75 18.71
N ILE A 252 -10.34 6.84 17.77
CA ILE A 252 -9.30 6.21 16.96
C ILE A 252 -9.40 6.75 15.53
N CYS A 253 -8.29 7.20 14.95
CA CYS A 253 -8.19 7.57 13.54
C CYS A 253 -7.31 6.57 12.79
N SER A 254 -7.75 6.12 11.62
CA SER A 254 -6.96 5.34 10.66
C SER A 254 -6.46 6.25 9.53
N VAL A 255 -5.24 6.09 9.09
CA VAL A 255 -4.58 6.85 8.02
C VAL A 255 -3.80 5.94 7.08
#